data_4264d15f477ae25b9ed9a3b0e4340a78
#
_entry.id   4264d15f477ae25b9ed9a3b0e4340a78
#
_cell.length_a   1.000
_cell.length_b   1.000
_cell.length_c   1.000
_cell.angle_alpha   90.00
_cell.angle_beta   90.00
_cell.angle_gamma   90.00
#
_symmetry.space_group_name_H-M   'P 1'
#
loop_
_entity.id
_entity.type
_entity.pdbx_description
1 polymer ?
#
loop_
_entity_poly.entity_id
_entity_poly.type
_entity_poly.pdbx_seq_one_letter_code
_entity_poly.pdbx_strand_id
1 'polypeptide(L)'
;MLLDDSNLQVEHHDLLASGESIESLLSYRKADLIFSTTALSSRATVCKRIQELDISLVCNENHPRLASLTTTKAIMQERFTYYICNDQGTKSFQSQTAGMLSDRKISFSSDSYIAILNVIQQTDIIGFVPTCILEHISFQNKFRIIETPFKIPSINIYMIYNRVNLDDPNFANF
;
A
#
# COMPACT_ATOMS: atom_id res chain seq x y z
N MET A 1 -10.84 13.21 -10.49
CA MET A 1 -11.02 14.03 -11.67
C MET A 1 -11.14 13.24 -12.97
N LEU A 2 -10.91 11.93 -12.98
CA LEU A 2 -11.13 11.05 -14.14
C LEU A 2 -12.60 10.65 -14.34
N LEU A 3 -13.48 10.98 -13.41
CA LEU A 3 -14.92 10.58 -13.44
C LEU A 3 -15.87 11.69 -13.89
N ASP A 4 -15.34 12.82 -14.36
CA ASP A 4 -16.18 13.94 -14.86
C ASP A 4 -16.62 13.77 -16.34
N ASP A 5 -16.10 12.76 -17.04
CA ASP A 5 -16.55 12.42 -18.38
C ASP A 5 -17.77 11.49 -18.28
N SER A 6 -18.93 11.97 -18.70
CA SER A 6 -20.22 11.24 -18.63
C SER A 6 -20.22 9.93 -19.43
N ASN A 7 -19.22 9.69 -20.26
CA ASN A 7 -19.07 8.48 -21.08
C ASN A 7 -18.06 7.48 -20.53
N LEU A 8 -17.36 7.79 -19.42
CA LEU A 8 -16.38 6.90 -18.80
C LEU A 8 -17.04 6.03 -17.74
N GLN A 9 -17.07 4.72 -17.94
CA GLN A 9 -17.43 3.74 -16.93
C GLN A 9 -16.14 3.10 -16.38
N VAL A 10 -15.93 3.18 -15.07
CA VAL A 10 -14.79 2.57 -14.39
C VAL A 10 -15.26 1.43 -13.51
N GLU A 11 -14.73 0.23 -13.76
CA GLU A 11 -14.89 -0.93 -12.89
C GLU A 11 -13.56 -1.26 -12.23
N HIS A 12 -13.54 -1.32 -10.91
CA HIS A 12 -12.35 -1.68 -10.14
C HIS A 12 -12.42 -3.14 -9.68
N HIS A 13 -11.38 -3.91 -10.00
CA HIS A 13 -11.23 -5.31 -9.60
C HIS A 13 -9.95 -5.52 -8.79
N ASP A 14 -10.03 -6.30 -7.72
CA ASP A 14 -8.86 -6.77 -7.00
C ASP A 14 -8.26 -7.98 -7.73
N LEU A 15 -7.16 -7.75 -8.44
CA LEU A 15 -6.50 -8.76 -9.27
C LEU A 15 -5.73 -9.80 -8.46
N LEU A 16 -5.42 -9.53 -7.19
CA LEU A 16 -4.71 -10.48 -6.32
C LEU A 16 -5.51 -11.76 -6.08
N ALA A 17 -6.82 -11.69 -6.19
CA ALA A 17 -7.72 -12.83 -6.02
C ALA A 17 -7.70 -13.80 -7.22
N SER A 18 -7.29 -13.35 -8.41
CA SER A 18 -7.38 -14.16 -9.63
C SER A 18 -6.25 -15.16 -9.82
N GLY A 19 -5.07 -14.92 -9.21
CA GLY A 19 -3.85 -15.72 -9.42
C GLY A 19 -3.27 -15.61 -10.84
N GLU A 20 -3.84 -14.77 -11.70
CA GLU A 20 -3.38 -14.56 -13.08
C GLU A 20 -2.20 -13.58 -13.13
N SER A 21 -1.33 -13.71 -14.15
CA SER A 21 -0.25 -12.73 -14.34
C SER A 21 -0.77 -11.43 -14.94
N ILE A 22 -0.09 -10.32 -14.65
CA ILE A 22 -0.40 -8.99 -15.23
C ILE A 22 -0.42 -9.06 -16.76
N GLU A 23 0.55 -9.77 -17.36
CA GLU A 23 0.62 -9.95 -18.80
C GLU A 23 -0.62 -10.65 -19.36
N SER A 24 -1.10 -11.71 -18.68
CA SER A 24 -2.31 -12.45 -19.10
C SER A 24 -3.53 -11.55 -19.04
N LEU A 25 -3.71 -10.81 -17.94
CA LEU A 25 -4.84 -9.91 -17.76
C LEU A 25 -4.93 -8.83 -18.84
N LEU A 26 -3.79 -8.24 -19.19
CA LEU A 26 -3.72 -7.23 -20.25
C LEU A 26 -3.85 -7.84 -21.65
N SER A 27 -3.21 -8.98 -21.91
CA SER A 27 -3.22 -9.63 -23.23
C SER A 27 -4.61 -10.16 -23.61
N TYR A 28 -5.36 -10.68 -22.64
CA TYR A 28 -6.73 -11.16 -22.84
C TYR A 28 -7.79 -10.09 -22.66
N ARG A 29 -7.38 -8.82 -22.51
CA ARG A 29 -8.28 -7.67 -22.28
C ARG A 29 -9.25 -7.86 -21.10
N LYS A 30 -8.79 -8.54 -20.05
CA LYS A 30 -9.52 -8.65 -18.79
C LYS A 30 -9.36 -7.42 -17.90
N ALA A 31 -8.34 -6.62 -18.19
CA ALA A 31 -8.12 -5.30 -17.62
C ALA A 31 -7.53 -4.38 -18.68
N ASP A 32 -7.94 -3.12 -18.71
CA ASP A 32 -7.39 -2.10 -19.58
C ASP A 32 -6.18 -1.42 -18.95
N LEU A 33 -6.23 -1.28 -17.63
CA LEU A 33 -5.22 -0.60 -16.81
C LEU A 33 -5.01 -1.38 -15.50
N ILE A 34 -3.76 -1.54 -15.09
CA ILE A 34 -3.39 -2.20 -13.84
C ILE A 34 -2.50 -1.29 -13.00
N PHE A 35 -2.84 -1.13 -11.72
CA PHE A 35 -1.95 -0.54 -10.73
C PHE A 35 -1.21 -1.66 -10.00
N SER A 36 0.11 -1.53 -9.89
CA SER A 36 0.98 -2.52 -9.28
C SER A 36 2.08 -1.87 -8.46
N THR A 37 2.54 -2.53 -7.42
CA THR A 37 3.73 -2.13 -6.66
C THR A 37 5.02 -2.70 -7.28
N THR A 38 4.90 -3.47 -8.35
CA THR A 38 6.01 -4.10 -9.07
C THR A 38 6.08 -3.58 -10.49
N ALA A 39 7.26 -3.13 -10.90
CA ALA A 39 7.50 -2.75 -12.28
C ALA A 39 7.46 -3.97 -13.20
N LEU A 40 6.77 -3.84 -14.32
CA LEU A 40 6.73 -4.85 -15.37
C LEU A 40 7.56 -4.39 -16.56
N SER A 41 8.52 -5.20 -16.99
CA SER A 41 9.31 -4.97 -18.20
C SER A 41 8.86 -5.93 -19.30
N SER A 42 8.05 -5.43 -20.25
CA SER A 42 7.57 -6.19 -21.39
C SER A 42 7.54 -5.32 -22.65
N ARG A 43 7.73 -5.95 -23.81
CA ARG A 43 7.62 -5.23 -25.11
C ARG A 43 6.16 -4.88 -25.45
N ALA A 44 5.22 -5.64 -24.94
CA ALA A 44 3.79 -5.48 -25.22
C ALA A 44 3.12 -4.45 -24.29
N THR A 45 3.76 -4.08 -23.19
CA THR A 45 3.17 -3.20 -22.18
C THR A 45 3.93 -1.90 -22.03
N VAL A 46 3.22 -0.88 -21.53
CA VAL A 46 3.79 0.35 -21.02
C VAL A 46 3.69 0.29 -19.50
N CYS A 47 4.80 0.58 -18.82
CA CYS A 47 4.87 0.64 -17.38
C CYS A 47 5.41 2.00 -16.95
N LYS A 48 4.61 2.78 -16.24
CA LYS A 48 5.00 4.11 -15.76
C LYS A 48 4.94 4.12 -14.24
N ARG A 49 6.00 4.59 -13.58
CA ARG A 49 5.93 4.94 -12.15
C ARG A 49 5.11 6.22 -12.02
N ILE A 50 4.01 6.15 -11.29
CA ILE A 50 3.09 7.28 -11.11
C ILE A 50 3.17 7.91 -9.74
N GLN A 51 3.54 7.14 -8.73
CA GLN A 51 3.57 7.61 -7.35
C GLN A 51 4.61 6.84 -6.53
N GLU A 52 5.15 7.51 -5.54
CA GLU A 52 5.87 6.92 -4.42
C GLU A 52 4.96 7.00 -3.19
N LEU A 53 4.65 5.85 -2.61
CA LEU A 53 3.75 5.72 -1.47
C LEU A 53 4.57 5.73 -0.19
N ASP A 54 4.45 6.78 0.57
CA ASP A 54 5.06 6.88 1.88
C ASP A 54 4.34 5.98 2.87
N ILE A 55 5.12 5.30 3.71
CA ILE A 55 4.62 4.42 4.76
C ILE A 55 5.00 4.99 6.10
N SER A 56 4.03 5.04 7.01
CA SER A 56 4.20 5.47 8.39
C SER A 56 4.02 4.31 9.36
N LEU A 57 4.82 4.30 10.43
CA LEU A 57 4.54 3.49 11.60
C LEU A 57 3.60 4.28 12.50
N VAL A 58 2.46 3.69 12.84
CA VAL A 58 1.40 4.37 13.60
C VAL A 58 0.94 3.61 14.83
N CYS A 59 0.47 4.35 15.79
CA CYS A 59 -0.23 3.85 16.98
C CYS A 59 -1.51 4.64 17.22
N ASN A 60 -2.33 4.16 18.17
CA ASN A 60 -3.43 4.96 18.71
C ASN A 60 -2.90 6.29 19.25
N GLU A 61 -3.64 7.38 19.07
CA GLU A 61 -3.27 8.71 19.59
C GLU A 61 -2.90 8.69 21.07
N ASN A 62 -3.66 7.93 21.87
CA ASN A 62 -3.48 7.79 23.31
C ASN A 62 -2.64 6.55 23.70
N HIS A 63 -1.72 6.13 22.85
CA HIS A 63 -0.89 4.94 23.12
C HIS A 63 -0.12 5.10 24.46
N PRO A 64 -0.24 4.13 25.40
CA PRO A 64 0.19 4.33 26.79
C PRO A 64 1.71 4.34 26.99
N ARG A 65 2.49 3.74 26.09
CA ARG A 65 3.92 3.49 26.27
C ARG A 65 4.82 4.23 25.30
N LEU A 66 4.31 4.59 24.11
CA LEU A 66 5.12 5.26 23.09
C LEU A 66 4.97 6.76 23.18
N ALA A 67 6.09 7.46 23.29
CA ALA A 67 6.17 8.91 23.14
C ALA A 67 6.27 9.28 21.64
N SER A 68 6.21 10.58 21.33
CA SER A 68 6.40 11.05 19.94
C SER A 68 7.78 10.70 19.39
N LEU A 69 8.82 10.79 20.22
CA LEU A 69 10.19 10.41 19.86
C LEU A 69 10.51 9.06 20.53
N THR A 70 10.75 8.03 19.73
CA THR A 70 10.80 6.67 20.25
C THR A 70 12.06 5.93 19.80
N THR A 71 12.68 5.18 20.71
CA THR A 71 13.86 4.36 20.40
C THR A 71 13.44 3.05 19.72
N THR A 72 14.34 2.48 18.91
CA THR A 72 14.11 1.14 18.30
C THR A 72 13.77 0.10 19.35
N LYS A 73 14.42 0.13 20.52
CA LYS A 73 14.15 -0.81 21.61
C LYS A 73 12.72 -0.70 22.14
N ALA A 74 12.20 0.51 22.30
CA ALA A 74 10.80 0.72 22.74
C ALA A 74 9.81 0.23 21.68
N ILE A 75 10.06 0.52 20.40
CA ILE A 75 9.26 0.02 19.28
C ILE A 75 9.22 -1.51 19.29
N MET A 76 10.36 -2.19 19.48
CA MET A 76 10.47 -3.65 19.49
C MET A 76 9.74 -4.35 20.65
N GLN A 77 9.42 -3.62 21.71
CA GLN A 77 8.64 -4.15 22.84
C GLN A 77 7.14 -4.20 22.54
N GLU A 78 6.70 -3.50 21.50
CA GLU A 78 5.30 -3.43 21.11
C GLU A 78 4.84 -4.64 20.28
N ARG A 79 3.53 -4.80 20.19
CA ARG A 79 2.88 -5.77 19.30
C ARG A 79 2.55 -5.09 17.99
N PHE A 80 2.68 -5.82 16.90
CA PHE A 80 2.51 -5.28 15.55
C PHE A 80 1.33 -5.89 14.82
N THR A 81 0.74 -5.10 13.94
CA THR A 81 -0.07 -5.60 12.85
C THR A 81 0.81 -6.04 11.68
N TYR A 82 0.27 -6.93 10.85
CA TYR A 82 0.89 -7.38 9.61
C TYR A 82 -0.11 -7.31 8.46
N TYR A 83 0.26 -6.63 7.38
CA TYR A 83 -0.54 -6.58 6.16
C TYR A 83 -0.24 -7.80 5.30
N ILE A 84 -1.28 -8.62 5.05
CA ILE A 84 -1.17 -9.81 4.20
C ILE A 84 -1.29 -9.35 2.75
N CYS A 85 -0.24 -9.53 1.96
CA CYS A 85 -0.23 -9.18 0.56
C CYS A 85 0.64 -10.13 -0.25
N ASN A 86 0.26 -10.39 -1.49
CA ASN A 86 0.99 -11.26 -2.40
C ASN A 86 1.86 -10.52 -3.42
N ASP A 87 1.75 -9.19 -3.51
CA ASP A 87 2.56 -8.42 -4.45
C ASP A 87 4.02 -8.28 -4.00
N GLN A 88 4.92 -8.18 -4.97
CA GLN A 88 6.37 -8.24 -4.74
C GLN A 88 6.93 -6.96 -4.11
N GLY A 89 6.33 -5.80 -4.43
CA GLY A 89 6.75 -4.52 -3.84
C GLY A 89 6.47 -4.46 -2.35
N THR A 90 5.26 -4.86 -1.92
CA THR A 90 4.90 -4.96 -0.50
C THR A 90 5.74 -6.02 0.21
N LYS A 91 6.01 -7.18 -0.40
CA LYS A 91 6.92 -8.19 0.16
C LYS A 91 8.34 -7.65 0.34
N SER A 92 8.83 -6.88 -0.61
CA SER A 92 10.15 -6.23 -0.50
C SER A 92 10.18 -5.24 0.66
N PHE A 93 9.17 -4.40 0.81
CA PHE A 93 9.00 -3.50 1.94
C PHE A 93 8.99 -4.27 3.28
N GLN A 94 8.21 -5.33 3.37
CA GLN A 94 8.11 -6.16 4.58
C GLN A 94 9.44 -6.82 4.92
N SER A 95 10.19 -7.28 3.93
CA SER A 95 11.52 -7.87 4.11
C SER A 95 12.53 -6.85 4.64
N GLN A 96 12.53 -5.64 4.09
CA GLN A 96 13.39 -4.55 4.56
C GLN A 96 13.05 -4.15 6.00
N THR A 97 11.78 -3.99 6.32
CA THR A 97 11.34 -3.66 7.69
C THR A 97 11.57 -4.81 8.68
N ALA A 98 11.48 -6.06 8.24
CA ALA A 98 11.85 -7.21 9.06
C ALA A 98 13.35 -7.21 9.41
N GLY A 99 14.23 -6.78 8.49
CA GLY A 99 15.65 -6.60 8.77
C GLY A 99 15.94 -5.54 9.83
N MET A 100 15.12 -4.50 9.90
CA MET A 100 15.24 -3.42 10.91
C MET A 100 14.62 -3.78 12.25
N LEU A 101 13.57 -4.62 12.24
CA LEU A 101 12.74 -4.99 13.39
C LEU A 101 12.57 -6.53 13.43
N SER A 102 13.68 -7.25 13.53
CA SER A 102 13.77 -8.72 13.34
C SER A 102 12.90 -9.53 14.29
N ASP A 103 12.75 -9.06 15.53
CA ASP A 103 12.05 -9.81 16.60
C ASP A 103 10.65 -9.24 16.91
N ARG A 104 10.06 -8.47 15.99
CA ARG A 104 8.75 -7.88 16.20
C ARG A 104 7.67 -8.96 16.42
N LYS A 105 6.81 -8.75 17.39
CA LYS A 105 5.72 -9.65 17.74
C LYS A 105 4.47 -9.31 16.94
N ILE A 106 4.14 -10.11 15.92
CA ILE A 106 2.89 -9.93 15.15
C ILE A 106 1.73 -10.48 16.00
N SER A 107 0.70 -9.66 16.23
CA SER A 107 -0.49 -10.02 17.01
C SER A 107 -1.78 -9.93 16.23
N PHE A 108 -1.77 -9.27 15.07
CA PHE A 108 -2.91 -9.19 14.17
C PHE A 108 -2.43 -9.16 12.72
N SER A 109 -3.10 -9.87 11.86
CA SER A 109 -2.80 -9.90 10.42
C SER A 109 -4.09 -9.76 9.61
N SER A 110 -4.05 -8.95 8.56
CA SER A 110 -5.18 -8.74 7.65
C SER A 110 -4.70 -8.29 6.27
N ASP A 111 -5.48 -8.57 5.26
CA ASP A 111 -5.36 -8.04 3.88
C ASP A 111 -6.11 -6.71 3.70
N SER A 112 -6.68 -6.16 4.77
CA SER A 112 -7.41 -4.89 4.79
C SER A 112 -6.73 -3.86 5.69
N TYR A 113 -6.27 -2.74 5.11
CA TYR A 113 -5.79 -1.61 5.90
C TYR A 113 -6.86 -1.01 6.81
N ILE A 114 -8.13 -1.07 6.42
CA ILE A 114 -9.25 -0.59 7.27
C ILE A 114 -9.36 -1.45 8.53
N ALA A 115 -9.25 -2.77 8.39
CA ALA A 115 -9.25 -3.68 9.55
C ALA A 115 -8.03 -3.44 10.46
N ILE A 116 -6.84 -3.25 9.85
CA ILE A 116 -5.61 -2.91 10.58
C ILE A 116 -5.78 -1.62 11.37
N LEU A 117 -6.27 -0.55 10.73
CA LEU A 117 -6.48 0.73 11.40
C LEU A 117 -7.50 0.64 12.53
N ASN A 118 -8.60 -0.10 12.34
CA ASN A 118 -9.58 -0.30 13.40
C ASN A 118 -8.98 -1.01 14.63
N VAL A 119 -8.11 -2.00 14.43
CA VAL A 119 -7.42 -2.67 15.54
C VAL A 119 -6.44 -1.72 16.22
N ILE A 120 -5.64 -0.97 15.49
CA ILE A 120 -4.71 0.03 16.04
C ILE A 120 -5.46 1.07 16.86
N GLN A 121 -6.61 1.55 16.36
CA GLN A 121 -7.41 2.58 17.04
C GLN A 121 -7.94 2.10 18.39
N GLN A 122 -8.27 0.81 18.52
CA GLN A 122 -8.94 0.25 19.70
C GLN A 122 -7.98 -0.43 20.68
N THR A 123 -6.70 -0.51 20.35
CA THR A 123 -5.71 -1.27 21.13
C THR A 123 -4.40 -0.50 21.26
N ASP A 124 -3.43 -1.11 21.91
CA ASP A 124 -2.03 -0.67 22.00
C ASP A 124 -1.12 -1.36 20.96
N ILE A 125 -1.71 -1.95 19.92
CA ILE A 125 -0.96 -2.54 18.81
C ILE A 125 -0.54 -1.44 17.84
N ILE A 126 0.66 -1.55 17.25
CA ILE A 126 1.19 -0.61 16.29
C ILE A 126 1.29 -1.24 14.90
N GLY A 127 1.40 -0.44 13.85
CA GLY A 127 1.48 -1.00 12.50
C GLY A 127 1.99 -0.04 11.45
N PHE A 128 2.48 -0.61 10.34
CA PHE A 128 2.84 0.13 9.15
C PHE A 128 1.62 0.30 8.26
N VAL A 129 1.34 1.54 7.87
CA VAL A 129 0.23 1.87 6.97
C VAL A 129 0.67 2.94 5.96
N PRO A 130 0.07 2.97 4.75
CA PRO A 130 0.27 4.09 3.83
C PRO A 130 -0.14 5.41 4.48
N THR A 131 0.73 6.40 4.45
CA THR A 131 0.51 7.70 5.11
C THR A 131 -0.73 8.40 4.59
N CYS A 132 -1.02 8.29 3.29
CA CYS A 132 -2.18 8.90 2.66
C CYS A 132 -3.53 8.43 3.22
N ILE A 133 -3.61 7.22 3.78
CA ILE A 133 -4.85 6.72 4.39
C ILE A 133 -5.18 7.51 5.67
N LEU A 134 -4.17 7.99 6.40
CA LEU A 134 -4.35 8.73 7.64
C LEU A 134 -4.94 10.13 7.40
N GLU A 135 -4.76 10.67 6.21
CA GLU A 135 -5.29 11.97 5.80
C GLU A 135 -6.81 11.92 5.55
N HIS A 136 -7.37 10.72 5.40
CA HIS A 136 -8.80 10.57 5.21
C HIS A 136 -9.57 11.03 6.45
N ILE A 137 -10.64 11.80 6.24
CA ILE A 137 -11.42 12.45 7.31
C ILE A 137 -11.89 11.49 8.41
N SER A 138 -12.18 10.23 8.06
CA SER A 138 -12.61 9.19 9.01
C SER A 138 -11.53 8.78 10.01
N PHE A 139 -10.26 9.09 9.72
CA PHE A 139 -9.11 8.70 10.53
C PHE A 139 -8.37 9.87 11.16
N GLN A 140 -8.79 11.12 10.89
CA GLN A 140 -8.17 12.31 11.45
C GLN A 140 -8.20 12.25 12.98
N ASN A 141 -7.08 12.64 13.61
CA ASN A 141 -6.91 12.71 15.06
C ASN A 141 -7.16 11.40 15.83
N LYS A 142 -7.08 10.25 15.17
CA LYS A 142 -7.24 8.94 15.82
C LYS A 142 -5.92 8.20 15.97
N PHE A 143 -4.93 8.62 15.20
CA PHE A 143 -3.63 8.00 15.12
C PHE A 143 -2.51 9.01 15.33
N ARG A 144 -1.43 8.53 15.90
CA ARG A 144 -0.17 9.24 15.99
C ARG A 144 0.87 8.50 15.15
N ILE A 145 1.59 9.25 14.31
CA ILE A 145 2.77 8.76 13.61
C ILE A 145 3.92 8.68 14.61
N ILE A 146 4.57 7.54 14.65
CA ILE A 146 5.74 7.28 15.50
C ILE A 146 6.98 7.72 14.73
N GLU A 147 7.70 8.71 15.25
CA GLU A 147 9.00 9.09 14.71
C GLU A 147 10.00 7.99 15.01
N THR A 148 10.51 7.36 13.95
CA THR A 148 11.43 6.24 14.06
C THR A 148 12.88 6.70 13.93
N PRO A 149 13.83 6.09 14.66
CA PRO A 149 15.26 6.39 14.52
C PRO A 149 15.88 5.79 13.24
N PHE A 150 15.08 5.19 12.39
CA PHE A 150 15.46 4.61 11.11
C PHE A 150 14.52 5.08 10.00
N LYS A 151 15.00 5.09 8.77
CA LYS A 151 14.21 5.46 7.61
C LYS A 151 13.28 4.30 7.23
N ILE A 152 11.97 4.56 7.21
CA ILE A 152 10.99 3.62 6.67
C ILE A 152 11.06 3.68 5.14
N PRO A 153 11.19 2.55 4.43
CA PRO A 153 11.17 2.56 2.97
C PRO A 153 9.80 2.94 2.43
N SER A 154 9.77 3.54 1.26
CA SER A 154 8.55 3.79 0.48
C SER A 154 8.24 2.65 -0.47
N ILE A 155 7.04 2.63 -1.03
CA ILE A 155 6.60 1.67 -2.05
C ILE A 155 6.26 2.44 -3.34
N ASN A 156 6.87 2.04 -4.46
CA ASN A 156 6.53 2.63 -5.75
C ASN A 156 5.21 2.05 -6.28
N ILE A 157 4.37 2.90 -6.85
CA ILE A 157 3.17 2.51 -7.57
C ILE A 157 3.40 2.73 -9.07
N TYR A 158 3.10 1.69 -9.82
CA TYR A 158 3.21 1.67 -11.28
C TYR A 158 1.84 1.55 -11.91
N MET A 159 1.64 2.27 -12.98
CA MET A 159 0.52 2.13 -13.88
C MET A 159 0.98 1.32 -15.09
N ILE A 160 0.27 0.23 -15.40
CA ILE A 160 0.64 -0.72 -16.44
C ILE A 160 -0.55 -0.92 -17.38
N TYR A 161 -0.33 -0.78 -18.67
CA TYR A 161 -1.35 -0.97 -19.70
C TYR A 161 -0.75 -1.53 -20.98
N ASN A 162 -1.61 -2.07 -21.88
CA ASN A 162 -1.15 -2.61 -23.16
C ASN A 162 -0.70 -1.46 -24.07
N ARG A 163 0.44 -1.62 -24.76
CA ARG A 163 0.99 -0.63 -25.68
C ARG A 163 0.05 -0.27 -26.82
N VAL A 164 -0.77 -1.20 -27.28
CA VAL A 164 -1.77 -0.94 -28.34
C VAL A 164 -2.84 0.05 -27.92
N ASN A 165 -3.06 0.27 -26.63
CA ASN A 165 -4.01 1.24 -26.11
C ASN A 165 -3.53 2.70 -26.28
N LEU A 166 -2.24 2.92 -26.62
CA LEU A 166 -1.72 4.27 -26.90
C LEU A 166 -2.36 4.89 -28.13
N ASP A 167 -2.83 4.08 -29.07
CA ASP A 167 -3.47 4.51 -30.31
C ASP A 167 -4.99 4.75 -30.15
N ASP A 168 -5.55 4.43 -28.96
CA ASP A 168 -6.96 4.66 -28.63
C ASP A 168 -7.17 6.10 -28.13
N PRO A 169 -7.97 6.93 -28.81
CA PRO A 169 -8.27 8.30 -28.37
C PRO A 169 -8.87 8.38 -26.97
N ASN A 170 -9.63 7.36 -26.55
CA ASN A 170 -10.23 7.30 -25.21
C ASN A 170 -9.18 7.03 -24.12
N PHE A 171 -8.05 6.42 -24.49
CA PHE A 171 -6.95 6.14 -23.58
C PHE A 171 -5.92 7.28 -23.51
N ALA A 172 -5.93 8.20 -24.48
CA ALA A 172 -4.97 9.32 -24.54
C ALA A 172 -5.14 10.34 -23.39
N ASN A 173 -6.27 10.31 -22.69
CA ASN A 173 -6.59 11.20 -21.57
C ASN A 173 -6.26 10.60 -20.20
N PHE A 174 -5.66 9.39 -20.14
CA PHE A 174 -5.08 8.76 -18.95
C PHE A 174 -3.55 8.96 -18.97
#